data_8a3cd4deb977d2501bd1ac2e4ca317b5
#
_entry.id   8a3cd4deb977d2501bd1ac2e4ca317b5
#
_cell.length_a   1.000
_cell.length_b   1.000
_cell.length_c   1.000
_cell.angle_alpha   90.00
_cell.angle_beta   90.00
_cell.angle_gamma   90.00
#
_symmetry.space_group_name_H-M   'P 1'
#
loop_
_entity.id
_entity.type
_entity.pdbx_description
1 polymer ?
#
loop_
_entity_poly.entity_id
_entity_poly.type
_entity_poly.pdbx_seq_one_letter_code
_entity_poly.pdbx_strand_id
1 'polypeptide(L)'
;MINEQYISTHGLKECLYAFRGAGDGSIEAKELALKTEFYHLAQKMLYGGFLQVGDDYEIYIRTVEFYYYEEEESKNQIQDPIVYHRNGRFPGRDLPPFPMMSLHAHWSGYDITFEDSCGQYRASALIREFAVFDRRAGEHGSWVYWFTGKEYGDGCYKTVPEPKFDDRSTYLQFFLNGFSIDGTANRVIWKDFKSPEYGKPTIKTRRNVFQDEEKKVPCDRQWAYRRDDLLYSLREL
;
A
#
# COMPACT_ATOMS: atom_id res chain seq x y z
N MET A 1 -4.21 -18.34 6.51
CA MET A 1 -3.64 -17.97 5.20
C MET A 1 -4.69 -17.24 4.40
N ILE A 2 -4.35 -16.06 3.91
CA ILE A 2 -5.24 -15.23 3.10
C ILE A 2 -5.35 -15.85 1.70
N ASN A 3 -6.57 -16.10 1.24
CA ASN A 3 -6.86 -16.67 -0.08
C ASN A 3 -8.07 -15.97 -0.71
N GLU A 4 -8.43 -16.35 -1.94
CA GLU A 4 -9.53 -15.73 -2.69
C GLU A 4 -10.88 -15.80 -1.94
N GLN A 5 -11.20 -16.92 -1.34
CA GLN A 5 -12.42 -17.07 -0.53
C GLN A 5 -12.39 -16.14 0.68
N TYR A 6 -11.23 -16.00 1.33
CA TYR A 6 -11.11 -15.14 2.50
C TYR A 6 -11.34 -13.66 2.13
N ILE A 7 -10.69 -13.15 1.08
CA ILE A 7 -10.86 -11.74 0.66
C ILE A 7 -12.27 -11.43 0.17
N SER A 8 -13.00 -12.42 -0.35
CA SER A 8 -14.38 -12.23 -0.82
C SER A 8 -15.40 -12.08 0.32
N THR A 9 -15.09 -12.59 1.50
CA THR A 9 -16.01 -12.63 2.65
C THR A 9 -15.62 -11.68 3.79
N HIS A 10 -14.39 -11.15 3.78
CA HIS A 10 -13.87 -10.30 4.84
C HIS A 10 -13.46 -8.92 4.30
N GLY A 11 -13.57 -7.88 5.12
CA GLY A 11 -13.09 -6.55 4.81
C GLY A 11 -11.56 -6.44 4.79
N LEU A 12 -11.03 -5.31 4.31
CA LEU A 12 -9.58 -5.08 4.30
C LEU A 12 -8.98 -5.21 5.72
N LYS A 13 -9.67 -4.67 6.71
CA LYS A 13 -9.24 -4.73 8.12
C LYS A 13 -8.99 -6.17 8.57
N GLU A 14 -9.97 -7.03 8.37
CA GLU A 14 -9.87 -8.45 8.74
C GLU A 14 -8.76 -9.16 7.96
N CYS A 15 -8.61 -8.82 6.68
CA CYS A 15 -7.54 -9.38 5.84
C CYS A 15 -6.15 -9.00 6.36
N LEU A 16 -5.91 -7.72 6.68
CA LEU A 16 -4.63 -7.28 7.22
C LEU A 16 -4.36 -7.87 8.62
N TYR A 17 -5.38 -7.96 9.47
CA TYR A 17 -5.26 -8.63 10.78
C TYR A 17 -5.07 -10.15 10.68
N ALA A 18 -5.44 -10.78 9.58
CA ALA A 18 -5.21 -12.22 9.36
C ALA A 18 -3.78 -12.54 8.87
N PHE A 19 -3.05 -11.55 8.38
CA PHE A 19 -1.65 -11.71 8.01
C PHE A 19 -0.80 -12.07 9.24
N ARG A 20 0.09 -13.06 9.11
CA ARG A 20 0.91 -13.59 10.20
C ARG A 20 2.40 -13.62 9.86
N GLY A 21 2.81 -12.84 8.88
CA GLY A 21 4.18 -12.88 8.37
C GLY A 21 4.46 -14.11 7.49
N ALA A 22 5.71 -14.29 7.17
CA ALA A 22 6.16 -15.34 6.25
C ALA A 22 6.06 -16.77 6.80
N GLY A 23 5.84 -16.92 8.11
CA GLY A 23 5.86 -18.23 8.78
C GLY A 23 7.27 -18.83 8.88
N ASP A 24 7.33 -20.14 9.14
CA ASP A 24 8.58 -20.89 9.25
C ASP A 24 8.96 -21.52 7.91
N GLY A 25 10.26 -21.77 7.72
CA GLY A 25 10.75 -22.47 6.55
C GLY A 25 12.02 -21.89 5.94
N SER A 26 12.35 -22.35 4.73
CA SER A 26 13.44 -21.75 3.94
C SER A 26 13.05 -20.37 3.41
N ILE A 27 14.01 -19.58 3.01
CA ILE A 27 13.76 -18.24 2.41
C ILE A 27 12.84 -18.37 1.20
N GLU A 28 13.04 -19.38 0.35
CA GLU A 28 12.23 -19.61 -0.85
C GLU A 28 10.78 -19.95 -0.50
N ALA A 29 10.56 -20.77 0.53
CA ALA A 29 9.22 -21.12 1.00
C ALA A 29 8.50 -19.89 1.58
N LYS A 30 9.20 -19.08 2.37
CA LYS A 30 8.71 -17.83 2.93
C LYS A 30 8.36 -16.81 1.83
N GLU A 31 9.23 -16.64 0.83
CA GLU A 31 8.97 -15.73 -0.29
C GLU A 31 7.77 -16.16 -1.13
N LEU A 32 7.58 -17.45 -1.33
CA LEU A 32 6.41 -17.99 -2.03
C LEU A 32 5.12 -17.75 -1.23
N ALA A 33 5.16 -17.97 0.08
CA ALA A 33 4.02 -17.70 0.96
C ALA A 33 3.64 -16.21 0.94
N LEU A 34 4.62 -15.32 1.11
CA LEU A 34 4.42 -13.86 1.03
C LEU A 34 3.88 -13.44 -0.33
N LYS A 35 4.42 -13.96 -1.43
CA LYS A 35 3.94 -13.65 -2.78
C LYS A 35 2.46 -14.01 -2.94
N THR A 36 2.04 -15.15 -2.39
CA THR A 36 0.66 -15.61 -2.44
C THR A 36 -0.27 -14.71 -1.61
N GLU A 37 0.12 -14.41 -0.37
CA GLU A 37 -0.70 -13.56 0.50
C GLU A 37 -0.75 -12.11 0.00
N PHE A 38 0.37 -11.56 -0.46
CA PHE A 38 0.40 -10.21 -1.05
C PHE A 38 -0.43 -10.10 -2.32
N TYR A 39 -0.51 -11.17 -3.13
CA TYR A 39 -1.40 -11.20 -4.28
C TYR A 39 -2.86 -11.01 -3.87
N HIS A 40 -3.32 -11.74 -2.87
CA HIS A 40 -4.69 -11.63 -2.39
C HIS A 40 -4.96 -10.31 -1.67
N LEU A 41 -4.02 -9.81 -0.86
CA LEU A 41 -4.11 -8.48 -0.27
C LEU A 41 -4.16 -7.40 -1.34
N ALA A 42 -3.36 -7.53 -2.40
CA ALA A 42 -3.42 -6.63 -3.55
C ALA A 42 -4.78 -6.66 -4.24
N GLN A 43 -5.35 -7.85 -4.48
CA GLN A 43 -6.70 -7.96 -5.02
C GLN A 43 -7.70 -7.22 -4.13
N LYS A 44 -7.61 -7.40 -2.80
CA LYS A 44 -8.50 -6.71 -1.85
C LYS A 44 -8.34 -5.19 -1.92
N MET A 45 -7.11 -4.68 -1.98
CA MET A 45 -6.84 -3.24 -2.02
C MET A 45 -7.17 -2.60 -3.37
N LEU A 46 -6.98 -3.30 -4.47
CA LEU A 46 -7.19 -2.78 -5.82
C LEU A 46 -8.65 -2.86 -6.29
N TYR A 47 -9.39 -3.86 -5.81
CA TYR A 47 -10.75 -4.14 -6.31
C TYR A 47 -11.80 -4.20 -5.20
N GLY A 48 -11.40 -4.30 -3.94
CA GLY A 48 -12.31 -4.57 -2.82
C GLY A 48 -12.88 -3.34 -2.15
N GLY A 49 -12.40 -2.12 -2.47
CA GLY A 49 -12.85 -0.91 -1.80
C GLY A 49 -12.07 0.34 -2.21
N PHE A 50 -12.15 1.36 -1.38
CA PHE A 50 -11.50 2.66 -1.60
C PHE A 50 -11.20 3.35 -0.25
N LEU A 51 -10.33 4.35 -0.26
CA LEU A 51 -10.15 5.26 0.86
C LEU A 51 -11.13 6.42 0.72
N GLN A 52 -12.03 6.56 1.67
CA GLN A 52 -12.91 7.72 1.79
C GLN A 52 -12.19 8.82 2.60
N VAL A 53 -12.21 10.05 2.12
CA VAL A 53 -11.62 11.21 2.80
C VAL A 53 -12.71 12.22 3.11
N GLY A 54 -13.14 12.25 4.36
CA GLY A 54 -14.34 12.99 4.77
C GLY A 54 -15.54 12.52 3.97
N ASP A 55 -16.45 13.45 3.66
CA ASP A 55 -17.60 13.21 2.79
C ASP A 55 -17.34 13.59 1.33
N ASP A 56 -16.16 14.15 1.06
CA ASP A 56 -15.88 14.86 -0.18
C ASP A 56 -15.16 14.02 -1.23
N TYR A 57 -14.28 13.08 -0.83
CA TYR A 57 -13.39 12.40 -1.76
C TYR A 57 -13.34 10.90 -1.57
N GLU A 58 -13.15 10.21 -2.68
CA GLU A 58 -12.84 8.78 -2.73
C GLU A 58 -11.52 8.56 -3.46
N ILE A 59 -10.66 7.70 -2.92
CA ILE A 59 -9.35 7.37 -3.49
C ILE A 59 -9.33 5.89 -3.85
N TYR A 60 -9.18 5.61 -5.13
CA TYR A 60 -9.14 4.28 -5.70
C TYR A 60 -7.71 3.90 -6.02
N ILE A 61 -7.22 2.83 -5.41
CA ILE A 61 -5.84 2.39 -5.58
C ILE A 61 -5.68 1.72 -6.94
N ARG A 62 -4.64 2.10 -7.69
CA ARG A 62 -4.28 1.52 -8.98
C ARG A 62 -3.05 0.64 -8.90
N THR A 63 -2.04 1.05 -8.12
CA THR A 63 -0.79 0.30 -7.95
C THR A 63 -0.41 0.28 -6.48
N VAL A 64 -0.09 -0.91 -6.01
CA VAL A 64 0.41 -1.15 -4.65
C VAL A 64 1.68 -1.98 -4.70
N GLU A 65 2.64 -1.66 -3.83
CA GLU A 65 3.88 -2.41 -3.64
C GLU A 65 3.96 -2.88 -2.20
N PHE A 66 4.29 -4.15 -1.98
CA PHE A 66 4.44 -4.69 -0.63
C PHE A 66 5.89 -4.69 -0.19
N TYR A 67 6.08 -4.49 1.10
CA TYR A 67 7.36 -4.47 1.78
C TYR A 67 7.27 -5.34 3.02
N TYR A 68 8.33 -6.13 3.29
CA TYR A 68 8.35 -7.05 4.40
C TYR A 68 9.77 -7.25 4.95
N TYR A 69 9.92 -7.21 6.25
CA TYR A 69 11.19 -7.36 6.93
C TYR A 69 11.00 -8.08 8.26
N GLU A 70 11.74 -9.17 8.49
CA GLU A 70 11.78 -9.88 9.78
C GLU A 70 12.86 -9.29 10.67
N GLU A 71 12.48 -8.87 11.90
CA GLU A 71 13.37 -8.21 12.86
C GLU A 71 14.20 -9.21 13.68
N GLU A 72 13.75 -10.45 13.83
CA GLU A 72 14.51 -11.48 14.54
C GLU A 72 15.71 -11.94 13.74
N GLU A 73 16.86 -12.08 14.40
CA GLU A 73 18.07 -12.64 13.79
C GLU A 73 17.99 -14.17 13.67
N SER A 74 17.55 -14.68 12.56
CA SER A 74 17.62 -16.10 12.21
C SER A 74 18.31 -16.32 10.87
N LYS A 75 18.76 -17.54 10.60
CA LYS A 75 19.49 -17.85 9.35
C LYS A 75 18.60 -17.79 8.09
N ASN A 76 17.29 -17.84 8.26
CA ASN A 76 16.31 -17.91 7.17
C ASN A 76 15.35 -16.73 7.21
N GLN A 77 15.89 -15.52 7.36
CA GLN A 77 15.08 -14.31 7.42
C GLN A 77 14.83 -13.68 6.07
N ILE A 78 13.62 -13.18 5.90
CA ILE A 78 13.32 -12.24 4.83
C ILE A 78 13.72 -10.84 5.30
N GLN A 79 14.87 -10.39 4.83
CA GLN A 79 15.35 -9.04 5.08
C GLN A 79 15.22 -8.18 3.83
N ASP A 80 14.38 -7.16 3.90
CA ASP A 80 14.21 -6.18 2.85
C ASP A 80 14.83 -4.85 3.29
N PRO A 81 16.07 -4.54 2.86
CA PRO A 81 16.81 -3.39 3.35
C PRO A 81 16.18 -2.04 2.95
N ILE A 82 15.22 -2.05 2.04
CA ILE A 82 14.50 -0.84 1.63
C ILE A 82 13.29 -0.52 2.51
N VAL A 83 12.88 -1.42 3.42
CA VAL A 83 11.85 -1.11 4.43
C VAL A 83 12.38 0.00 5.34
N TYR A 84 11.77 1.19 5.24
CA TYR A 84 12.32 2.36 5.92
C TYR A 84 12.05 2.40 7.42
N HIS A 85 11.00 1.72 7.88
CA HIS A 85 10.55 1.69 9.28
C HIS A 85 11.07 0.48 10.07
N ARG A 86 12.04 -0.28 9.55
CA ARG A 86 12.72 -1.36 10.26
C ARG A 86 13.71 -0.85 11.32
N ASN A 87 13.98 -1.65 12.32
CA ASN A 87 15.03 -1.36 13.30
C ASN A 87 16.40 -1.25 12.64
N GLY A 88 17.28 -0.45 13.22
CA GLY A 88 18.61 -0.22 12.68
C GLY A 88 18.68 0.58 11.38
N ARG A 89 17.55 0.99 10.78
CA ARG A 89 17.55 1.86 9.60
C ARG A 89 18.16 3.22 9.90
N PHE A 90 17.89 3.75 11.09
CA PHE A 90 18.42 5.01 11.57
C PHE A 90 19.33 4.72 12.76
N PRO A 91 20.64 5.08 12.72
CA PRO A 91 21.56 4.83 13.81
C PRO A 91 21.05 5.37 15.15
N GLY A 92 21.03 4.52 16.18
CA GLY A 92 20.60 4.88 17.52
C GLY A 92 19.10 5.12 17.70
N ARG A 93 18.28 4.68 16.77
CA ARG A 93 16.81 4.74 16.88
C ARG A 93 16.20 3.39 16.58
N ASP A 94 15.61 2.78 17.59
CA ASP A 94 14.68 1.68 17.42
C ASP A 94 13.29 2.29 17.24
N LEU A 95 12.66 1.98 16.10
CA LEU A 95 11.31 2.42 15.84
C LEU A 95 10.34 1.37 16.39
N PRO A 96 9.36 1.77 17.22
CA PRO A 96 8.30 0.85 17.59
C PRO A 96 7.51 0.41 16.34
N PRO A 97 6.86 -0.76 16.38
CA PRO A 97 5.93 -1.13 15.31
C PRO A 97 4.88 -0.05 15.10
N PHE A 98 4.57 0.24 13.84
CA PHE A 98 3.47 1.13 13.53
C PHE A 98 2.13 0.44 13.79
N PRO A 99 1.12 1.18 14.25
CA PRO A 99 -0.21 0.60 14.42
C PRO A 99 -0.73 -0.01 13.11
N MET A 100 -1.50 -1.08 13.25
CA MET A 100 -2.19 -1.71 12.13
C MET A 100 -3.08 -0.70 11.40
N MET A 101 -3.07 -0.73 10.08
CA MET A 101 -3.83 0.19 9.22
C MET A 101 -3.50 1.68 9.41
N SER A 102 -2.29 1.99 9.82
CA SER A 102 -1.81 3.38 9.82
C SER A 102 -1.39 3.80 8.42
N LEU A 103 -1.72 5.03 8.07
CA LEU A 103 -1.33 5.65 6.79
C LEU A 103 -0.13 6.56 7.01
N HIS A 104 0.97 6.26 6.34
CA HIS A 104 2.23 7.01 6.44
C HIS A 104 2.64 7.57 5.09
N ALA A 105 2.76 8.89 5.00
CA ALA A 105 3.25 9.56 3.81
C ALA A 105 4.78 9.57 3.78
N HIS A 106 5.36 9.26 2.63
CA HIS A 106 6.78 9.44 2.36
C HIS A 106 7.04 9.78 0.88
N TRP A 107 8.31 9.96 0.52
CA TRP A 107 8.69 10.41 -0.84
C TRP A 107 8.16 9.57 -1.98
N SER A 108 7.95 8.27 -1.74
CA SER A 108 7.56 7.32 -2.78
C SER A 108 6.05 7.08 -2.88
N GLY A 109 5.26 7.58 -1.95
CA GLY A 109 3.82 7.37 -1.88
C GLY A 109 3.30 7.27 -0.45
N TYR A 110 2.29 6.45 -0.23
CA TYR A 110 1.62 6.30 1.07
C TYR A 110 1.62 4.83 1.47
N ASP A 111 2.20 4.53 2.64
CA ASP A 111 2.16 3.18 3.20
C ASP A 111 0.93 2.96 4.07
N ILE A 112 0.25 1.86 3.85
CA ILE A 112 -0.67 1.27 4.82
C ILE A 112 0.09 0.20 5.57
N THR A 113 0.29 0.36 6.87
CA THR A 113 1.08 -0.56 7.70
C THR A 113 0.23 -1.69 8.25
N PHE A 114 0.80 -2.90 8.30
CA PHE A 114 0.20 -4.10 8.90
C PHE A 114 1.27 -4.95 9.60
N GLU A 115 1.97 -4.30 10.52
CA GLU A 115 3.09 -4.86 11.27
C GLU A 115 2.62 -5.73 12.44
N ASP A 116 3.48 -6.65 12.86
CA ASP A 116 3.27 -7.38 14.10
C ASP A 116 3.44 -6.45 15.31
N SER A 117 2.46 -6.45 16.20
CA SER A 117 2.50 -5.63 17.41
C SER A 117 3.62 -6.02 18.39
N CYS A 118 4.12 -7.27 18.30
CA CYS A 118 5.28 -7.73 19.07
C CYS A 118 6.61 -7.36 18.40
N GLY A 119 6.59 -6.78 17.20
CA GLY A 119 7.78 -6.32 16.48
C GLY A 119 8.59 -7.43 15.82
N GLN A 120 8.01 -8.62 15.61
CA GLN A 120 8.70 -9.73 14.93
C GLN A 120 8.96 -9.43 13.45
N TYR A 121 8.03 -8.73 12.82
CA TYR A 121 8.18 -8.27 11.43
C TYR A 121 7.61 -6.87 11.20
N ARG A 122 8.12 -6.23 10.16
CA ARG A 122 7.61 -4.99 9.57
C ARG A 122 6.95 -5.30 8.26
N ALA A 123 5.77 -4.76 8.02
CA ALA A 123 5.07 -4.94 6.77
C ALA A 123 4.25 -3.71 6.39
N SER A 124 4.29 -3.36 5.11
CA SER A 124 3.47 -2.27 4.57
C SER A 124 3.07 -2.50 3.12
N ALA A 125 1.99 -1.86 2.74
CA ALA A 125 1.50 -1.76 1.38
C ALA A 125 1.62 -0.31 0.91
N LEU A 126 2.60 -0.04 0.05
CA LEU A 126 2.86 1.29 -0.51
C LEU A 126 1.94 1.56 -1.69
N ILE A 127 1.07 2.55 -1.55
CA ILE A 127 0.22 3.05 -2.63
C ILE A 127 1.07 3.92 -3.55
N ARG A 128 1.28 3.47 -4.80
CA ARG A 128 2.08 4.17 -5.82
C ARG A 128 1.23 5.01 -6.75
N GLU A 129 0.12 4.46 -7.17
CA GLU A 129 -0.78 5.11 -8.12
C GLU A 129 -2.21 4.99 -7.64
N PHE A 130 -2.99 6.04 -7.79
CA PHE A 130 -4.39 6.07 -7.41
C PHE A 130 -5.16 7.11 -8.21
N ALA A 131 -6.49 6.98 -8.22
CA ALA A 131 -7.41 7.98 -8.76
C ALA A 131 -8.20 8.62 -7.64
N VAL A 132 -8.54 9.88 -7.78
CA VAL A 132 -9.36 10.64 -6.83
C VAL A 132 -10.68 11.01 -7.49
N PHE A 133 -11.77 10.66 -6.85
CA PHE A 133 -13.11 11.11 -7.19
C PHE A 133 -13.56 12.21 -6.24
N ASP A 134 -13.93 13.38 -6.76
CA ASP A 134 -14.49 14.49 -5.99
C ASP A 134 -16.02 14.46 -6.07
N ARG A 135 -16.66 14.16 -4.96
CA ARG A 135 -18.13 14.12 -4.84
C ARG A 135 -18.79 15.49 -4.90
N ARG A 136 -18.02 16.56 -4.67
CA ARG A 136 -18.55 17.95 -4.67
C ARG A 136 -18.64 18.53 -6.08
N ALA A 137 -17.99 17.91 -7.04
CA ALA A 137 -17.91 18.44 -8.39
C ALA A 137 -19.20 18.12 -9.18
N GLY A 138 -20.15 19.05 -9.14
CA GLY A 138 -21.44 18.90 -9.82
C GLY A 138 -22.42 17.95 -9.15
N GLU A 139 -23.55 17.67 -9.81
CA GLU A 139 -24.61 16.80 -9.26
C GLU A 139 -24.19 15.32 -9.13
N HIS A 140 -23.21 14.87 -9.91
CA HIS A 140 -22.79 13.47 -10.00
C HIS A 140 -21.34 13.23 -9.58
N GLY A 141 -20.64 14.26 -9.06
CA GLY A 141 -19.22 14.19 -8.80
C GLY A 141 -18.35 14.16 -10.07
N SER A 142 -17.06 14.20 -9.94
CA SER A 142 -16.14 14.03 -11.07
C SER A 142 -14.78 13.47 -10.65
N TRP A 143 -14.06 12.89 -11.61
CA TRP A 143 -12.66 12.50 -11.45
C TRP A 143 -11.80 13.76 -11.57
N VAL A 144 -11.30 14.24 -10.44
CA VAL A 144 -10.54 15.48 -10.37
C VAL A 144 -9.07 15.24 -10.60
N TYR A 145 -8.57 14.06 -10.25
CA TYR A 145 -7.16 13.83 -10.22
C TYR A 145 -6.75 12.38 -10.39
N TRP A 146 -5.69 12.18 -11.16
CA TRP A 146 -5.09 10.88 -11.41
C TRP A 146 -3.60 10.90 -11.11
N PHE A 147 -3.17 10.15 -10.11
CA PHE A 147 -1.78 10.06 -9.72
C PHE A 147 -1.05 8.92 -10.41
N THR A 148 0.03 9.25 -11.09
CA THR A 148 1.04 8.28 -11.47
C THR A 148 2.37 8.72 -10.89
N GLY A 149 2.99 7.90 -10.05
CA GLY A 149 4.40 8.10 -9.68
C GLY A 149 5.24 8.01 -10.95
N LYS A 150 5.93 9.08 -11.31
CA LYS A 150 6.91 9.07 -12.40
C LYS A 150 8.30 8.92 -11.85
N GLU A 151 9.07 8.06 -12.49
CA GLU A 151 10.50 7.95 -12.30
C GLU A 151 11.16 9.17 -12.97
N TYR A 152 11.95 9.92 -12.22
CA TYR A 152 12.79 10.96 -12.76
C TYR A 152 14.18 10.39 -13.02
N GLY A 153 14.89 10.91 -14.02
CA GLY A 153 16.12 10.35 -14.53
C GLY A 153 17.29 10.19 -13.54
N ASP A 154 17.13 10.64 -12.31
CA ASP A 154 18.02 10.44 -11.18
C ASP A 154 17.55 9.34 -10.20
N GLY A 155 16.52 8.60 -10.58
CA GLY A 155 15.90 7.56 -9.71
C GLY A 155 14.98 8.12 -8.62
N CYS A 156 14.81 9.44 -8.53
CA CYS A 156 13.87 10.07 -7.63
C CYS A 156 12.45 10.05 -8.19
N TYR A 157 11.47 9.79 -7.35
CA TYR A 157 10.06 9.89 -7.72
C TYR A 157 9.55 11.29 -7.42
N LYS A 158 9.01 11.94 -8.43
CA LYS A 158 8.07 13.01 -8.21
C LYS A 158 6.68 12.50 -8.49
N THR A 159 5.76 12.75 -7.59
CA THR A 159 4.34 12.68 -7.88
C THR A 159 4.03 13.76 -8.90
N VAL A 160 3.61 13.37 -10.10
CA VAL A 160 3.25 14.31 -11.15
C VAL A 160 1.97 13.81 -11.81
N PRO A 161 1.09 14.69 -12.17
CA PRO A 161 1.16 16.13 -12.30
C PRO A 161 0.88 16.84 -10.98
N GLU A 162 1.23 18.13 -10.91
CA GLU A 162 0.77 18.98 -9.81
C GLU A 162 -0.73 18.85 -9.69
N PRO A 163 -1.24 18.60 -8.48
CA PRO A 163 -2.68 18.52 -8.28
C PRO A 163 -3.31 19.83 -8.72
N LYS A 164 -4.34 19.73 -9.55
CA LYS A 164 -5.25 20.85 -9.80
C LYS A 164 -6.19 21.10 -8.61
N PHE A 165 -5.74 20.79 -7.41
CA PHE A 165 -6.37 21.28 -6.22
C PHE A 165 -5.94 22.73 -6.06
N ASP A 166 -6.88 23.62 -5.93
CA ASP A 166 -6.64 25.04 -5.70
C ASP A 166 -5.88 25.30 -4.40
N ASP A 167 -5.78 24.27 -3.56
CA ASP A 167 -5.05 24.32 -2.32
C ASP A 167 -4.22 23.04 -2.09
N ARG A 168 -2.89 23.17 -2.29
CA ARG A 168 -1.92 22.12 -1.98
C ARG A 168 -1.96 21.68 -0.51
N SER A 169 -2.41 22.56 0.39
CA SER A 169 -2.56 22.24 1.81
C SER A 169 -3.67 21.24 2.05
N THR A 170 -4.77 21.32 1.31
CA THR A 170 -5.88 20.38 1.38
C THR A 170 -5.45 18.98 0.97
N TYR A 171 -4.66 18.88 -0.09
CA TYR A 171 -4.12 17.62 -0.56
C TYR A 171 -3.19 16.95 0.47
N LEU A 172 -2.26 17.73 1.06
CA LEU A 172 -1.36 17.24 2.11
C LEU A 172 -2.10 16.86 3.39
N GLN A 173 -3.23 17.49 3.68
CA GLN A 173 -4.07 17.15 4.84
C GLN A 173 -4.76 15.79 4.71
N PHE A 174 -4.91 15.25 3.50
CA PHE A 174 -5.47 13.91 3.30
C PHE A 174 -4.56 12.82 3.85
N PHE A 175 -3.26 13.06 3.80
CA PHE A 175 -2.23 12.06 4.04
C PHE A 175 -1.30 12.51 5.17
N LEU A 176 -1.87 12.73 6.35
CA LEU A 176 -1.09 13.00 7.55
C LEU A 176 -0.48 11.70 8.07
N ASN A 177 0.80 11.76 8.46
CA ASN A 177 1.51 10.62 9.02
C ASN A 177 0.81 10.08 10.27
N GLY A 178 0.72 8.76 10.36
CA GLY A 178 0.26 8.06 11.54
C GLY A 178 -1.26 7.98 11.72
N PHE A 179 -2.06 8.34 10.71
CA PHE A 179 -3.51 8.18 10.80
C PHE A 179 -3.91 6.72 10.60
N SER A 180 -4.77 6.23 11.50
CA SER A 180 -5.45 4.96 11.30
C SER A 180 -6.58 5.11 10.30
N ILE A 181 -6.67 4.17 9.35
CA ILE A 181 -7.75 4.08 8.37
C ILE A 181 -8.80 3.04 8.74
N ASP A 182 -8.77 2.52 9.96
CA ASP A 182 -9.69 1.51 10.47
C ASP A 182 -11.05 2.08 10.93
N GLY A 183 -11.23 3.39 10.84
CA GLY A 183 -12.44 4.10 11.24
C GLY A 183 -12.49 4.53 12.71
N THR A 184 -11.44 4.28 13.49
CA THR A 184 -11.41 4.64 14.92
C THR A 184 -11.11 6.13 15.17
N ALA A 185 -10.43 6.78 14.24
CA ALA A 185 -10.13 8.20 14.37
C ALA A 185 -9.94 8.79 12.98
N ASN A 186 -10.93 9.32 12.31
CA ASN A 186 -10.65 10.37 11.39
C ASN A 186 -11.29 10.43 10.02
N ARG A 187 -10.75 11.43 9.28
CA ARG A 187 -11.11 11.88 7.95
C ARG A 187 -10.82 10.89 6.83
N VAL A 188 -9.87 9.96 7.03
CA VAL A 188 -9.52 8.94 6.02
C VAL A 188 -9.91 7.57 6.54
N ILE A 189 -10.80 6.89 5.84
CA ILE A 189 -11.36 5.60 6.26
C ILE A 189 -11.37 4.67 5.05
N TRP A 190 -10.94 3.42 5.24
CA TRP A 190 -11.17 2.39 4.23
C TRP A 190 -12.65 1.99 4.19
N LYS A 191 -13.21 1.94 3.00
CA LYS A 191 -14.57 1.47 2.72
C LYS A 191 -14.52 0.27 1.81
N ASP A 192 -15.03 -0.87 2.28
CA ASP A 192 -15.20 -2.05 1.45
C ASP A 192 -16.42 -1.90 0.54
N PHE A 193 -16.31 -2.37 -0.70
CA PHE A 193 -17.46 -2.52 -1.58
C PHE A 193 -18.39 -3.63 -1.06
N LYS A 194 -19.69 -3.46 -1.25
CA LYS A 194 -20.69 -4.47 -0.84
C LYS A 194 -20.60 -5.77 -1.63
N SER A 195 -20.26 -5.66 -2.90
CA SER A 195 -20.16 -6.80 -3.83
C SER A 195 -18.99 -6.57 -4.78
N PRO A 196 -17.74 -6.72 -4.31
CA PRO A 196 -16.58 -6.47 -5.13
C PRO A 196 -16.41 -7.56 -6.20
N GLU A 197 -16.06 -7.14 -7.41
CA GLU A 197 -15.60 -8.03 -8.47
C GLU A 197 -14.08 -8.03 -8.47
N TYR A 198 -13.47 -9.13 -8.05
CA TYR A 198 -12.03 -9.25 -7.97
C TYR A 198 -11.42 -9.60 -9.31
N GLY A 199 -10.72 -8.65 -9.90
CA GLY A 199 -9.91 -8.85 -11.09
C GLY A 199 -8.55 -9.49 -10.77
N LYS A 200 -7.79 -9.76 -11.83
CA LYS A 200 -6.42 -10.26 -11.73
C LYS A 200 -5.45 -9.09 -11.88
N PRO A 201 -4.74 -8.68 -10.80
CA PRO A 201 -3.75 -7.62 -10.92
C PRO A 201 -2.57 -8.06 -11.78
N THR A 202 -2.02 -7.13 -12.55
CA THR A 202 -0.75 -7.32 -13.24
C THR A 202 0.37 -7.29 -12.21
N ILE A 203 1.17 -8.36 -12.18
CA ILE A 203 2.32 -8.48 -11.28
C ILE A 203 3.52 -7.76 -11.90
N LYS A 204 4.20 -6.95 -11.10
CA LYS A 204 5.37 -6.18 -11.51
C LYS A 204 6.49 -6.31 -10.48
N THR A 205 7.72 -6.06 -10.90
CA THR A 205 8.83 -5.84 -10.01
C THR A 205 8.65 -4.48 -9.32
N ARG A 206 8.93 -4.44 -8.01
CA ARG A 206 8.92 -3.19 -7.25
C ARG A 206 9.95 -2.21 -7.83
N ARG A 207 9.63 -0.93 -7.75
CA ARG A 207 10.56 0.10 -8.23
C ARG A 207 11.62 0.38 -7.17
N ASN A 208 12.88 0.27 -7.54
CA ASN A 208 13.98 0.65 -6.67
C ASN A 208 14.20 2.17 -6.72
N VAL A 209 14.22 2.80 -5.54
CA VAL A 209 14.51 4.23 -5.37
C VAL A 209 16.00 4.46 -5.06
N PHE A 210 16.76 3.40 -4.75
CA PHE A 210 18.17 3.49 -4.40
C PHE A 210 19.04 3.04 -5.57
N GLN A 211 19.99 3.87 -5.95
CA GLN A 211 20.97 3.56 -6.99
C GLN A 211 22.10 2.65 -6.50
N ASP A 212 22.11 2.28 -5.23
CA ASP A 212 23.13 1.42 -4.62
C ASP A 212 22.96 -0.01 -5.11
N GLU A 213 23.99 -0.55 -5.79
CA GLU A 213 24.00 -1.91 -6.34
C GLU A 213 23.72 -2.98 -5.28
N GLU A 214 24.24 -2.81 -4.06
CA GLU A 214 24.00 -3.74 -2.95
C GLU A 214 22.54 -3.78 -2.49
N LYS A 215 21.79 -2.72 -2.73
CA LYS A 215 20.38 -2.60 -2.38
C LYS A 215 19.43 -3.01 -3.49
N LYS A 216 19.92 -3.42 -4.65
CA LYS A 216 19.07 -3.84 -5.79
C LYS A 216 18.46 -5.23 -5.58
N VAL A 217 19.15 -6.13 -4.92
CA VAL A 217 18.73 -7.54 -4.78
C VAL A 217 17.32 -7.71 -4.21
N PRO A 218 16.89 -6.99 -3.15
CA PRO A 218 15.53 -7.09 -2.67
C PRO A 218 14.48 -6.42 -3.56
N CYS A 219 14.91 -5.59 -4.49
CA CYS A 219 14.00 -4.85 -5.37
C CYS A 219 13.52 -5.66 -6.56
N ASP A 220 14.19 -6.78 -6.86
CA ASP A 220 13.78 -7.72 -7.91
C ASP A 220 12.55 -8.55 -7.51
N ARG A 221 12.08 -8.41 -6.27
CA ARG A 221 10.88 -9.10 -5.82
C ARG A 221 9.66 -8.61 -6.56
N GLN A 222 8.89 -9.56 -7.11
CA GLN A 222 7.64 -9.31 -7.82
C GLN A 222 6.47 -9.09 -6.83
N TRP A 223 6.61 -8.09 -5.97
CA TRP A 223 5.63 -7.71 -4.94
C TRP A 223 4.94 -6.38 -5.26
N ALA A 224 4.92 -5.99 -6.52
CA ALA A 224 4.15 -4.87 -7.03
C ALA A 224 2.96 -5.38 -7.86
N TYR A 225 1.79 -4.79 -7.64
CA TYR A 225 0.53 -5.21 -8.24
C TYR A 225 -0.22 -4.00 -8.77
N ARG A 226 -0.77 -4.13 -9.98
CA ARG A 226 -1.46 -3.03 -10.65
C ARG A 226 -2.79 -3.47 -11.23
N ARG A 227 -3.79 -2.63 -11.06
CA ARG A 227 -5.09 -2.70 -11.72
C ARG A 227 -5.04 -1.89 -13.00
N ASP A 228 -5.05 -2.55 -14.16
CA ASP A 228 -4.93 -1.87 -15.46
C ASP A 228 -6.27 -1.34 -16.01
N ASP A 229 -7.37 -1.95 -15.60
CA ASP A 229 -8.75 -1.61 -16.04
C ASP A 229 -9.36 -0.40 -15.30
N LEU A 230 -8.72 0.11 -14.25
CA LEU A 230 -9.31 1.15 -13.40
C LEU A 230 -9.79 2.38 -14.18
N LEU A 231 -9.06 2.79 -15.23
CA LEU A 231 -9.44 3.94 -16.08
C LEU A 231 -10.70 3.70 -16.89
N TYR A 232 -11.00 2.45 -17.23
CA TYR A 232 -12.16 2.08 -18.03
C TYR A 232 -13.40 1.90 -17.15
N SER A 233 -13.26 1.20 -16.05
CA SER A 233 -14.35 0.97 -15.08
C SER A 233 -14.87 2.24 -14.42
N LEU A 234 -14.03 3.29 -14.32
CA LEU A 234 -14.41 4.58 -13.72
C LEU A 234 -15.16 5.51 -14.70
N ARG A 235 -15.19 5.20 -15.99
CA ARG A 235 -15.95 5.95 -16.99
C ARG A 235 -17.40 5.47 -17.12
N GLU A 236 -17.72 4.33 -16.55
CA GLU A 236 -19.04 3.68 -16.61
C GLU A 236 -19.85 3.88 -15.32
N LEU A 237 -19.27 4.53 -14.30
CA LEU A 237 -19.92 4.95 -13.07
C LEU A 237 -20.33 6.43 -13.14
#